data_3f915c94b3861a75f40d09291dcfd4fa
#
_entry.id   3f915c94b3861a75f40d09291dcfd4fa
#
_cell.length_a   1.000
_cell.length_b   1.000
_cell.length_c   1.000
_cell.angle_alpha   90.00
_cell.angle_beta   90.00
_cell.angle_gamma   90.00
#
_symmetry.space_group_name_H-M   'P 1'
#
loop_
_entity.id
_entity.type
_entity.pdbx_description
1 polymer ?
#
loop_
_entity_poly.entity_id
_entity_poly.type
_entity_poly.pdbx_seq_one_letter_code
_entity_poly.pdbx_strand_id
1 'polypeptide(L)'
;VHLNAPLQPGESKVVKRALVIGGGIAGIQTALDIADAGYEVDIVEKTPSIGGRMSQLDKTFPTLDCSACILTPKMVEASAHERINLFTYSEVEKVSGFVGDFKVDIRKKARSVDMSKCTGCGVCSQKCPSKKTPSEFNRGLGTRSAIYTPFAQAIPNVPVIDREHCIKFQTGKCGLCSKVCAAGAIDYTQEDEIVTREYGAIVVATGFDMIKLDKFGEYSYDTCPDVITS
;
A
#
# COMPACT_ATOMS: atom_id res chain seq x y z
N VAL A 1 -9.94 45.96 -8.68
CA VAL A 1 -8.56 45.53 -8.99
C VAL A 1 -7.55 46.68 -8.77
N HIS A 2 -7.89 47.92 -9.16
CA HIS A 2 -6.96 49.07 -9.01
C HIS A 2 -6.71 49.52 -7.56
N LEU A 3 -7.48 49.05 -6.60
CA LEU A 3 -7.35 49.42 -5.19
C LEU A 3 -6.58 48.39 -4.35
N ASN A 4 -6.18 47.26 -4.94
CA ASN A 4 -5.42 46.26 -4.24
C ASN A 4 -3.94 46.67 -4.17
N ALA A 5 -3.36 46.57 -2.99
CA ALA A 5 -1.91 46.75 -2.83
C ALA A 5 -1.16 45.64 -3.62
N PRO A 6 -0.02 45.97 -4.22
CA PRO A 6 0.82 44.97 -4.87
C PRO A 6 1.18 43.85 -3.88
N LEU A 7 1.13 42.60 -4.35
CA LEU A 7 1.59 41.47 -3.55
C LEU A 7 3.10 41.64 -3.25
N GLN A 8 3.48 41.54 -2.01
CA GLN A 8 4.87 41.53 -1.61
C GLN A 8 5.42 40.09 -1.73
N PRO A 9 6.63 39.92 -2.31
CA PRO A 9 7.26 38.60 -2.31
C PRO A 9 7.60 38.24 -0.84
N GLY A 10 7.17 37.02 -0.46
CA GLY A 10 7.52 36.43 0.83
C GLY A 10 8.59 35.35 0.62
N GLU A 11 9.51 35.24 1.55
CA GLU A 11 10.43 34.11 1.61
C GLU A 11 9.88 33.09 2.59
N SER A 12 9.80 31.81 2.16
CA SER A 12 9.39 30.69 2.99
C SER A 12 10.42 29.58 2.87
N LYS A 13 10.79 28.97 4.00
CA LYS A 13 11.63 27.77 3.99
C LYS A 13 10.87 26.63 3.38
N VAL A 14 11.44 26.01 2.34
CA VAL A 14 10.84 24.85 1.68
C VAL A 14 11.50 23.58 2.19
N VAL A 15 10.70 22.64 2.67
CA VAL A 15 11.15 21.30 3.05
C VAL A 15 11.48 20.50 1.79
N LYS A 16 12.72 20.02 1.67
CA LYS A 16 13.21 19.28 0.49
C LYS A 16 12.87 17.77 0.56
N ARG A 17 11.61 17.47 0.85
CA ARG A 17 11.05 16.12 0.87
C ARG A 17 9.66 16.14 0.29
N ALA A 18 9.32 15.16 -0.53
CA ALA A 18 7.99 14.98 -1.08
C ALA A 18 7.27 13.81 -0.41
N LEU A 19 5.94 13.92 -0.32
CA LEU A 19 5.06 12.83 0.02
C LEU A 19 4.32 12.37 -1.24
N VAL A 20 4.32 11.08 -1.50
CA VAL A 20 3.48 10.44 -2.53
C VAL A 20 2.44 9.57 -1.84
N ILE A 21 1.17 9.89 -2.04
CA ILE A 21 0.04 9.13 -1.47
C ILE A 21 -0.46 8.14 -2.51
N GLY A 22 -0.18 6.86 -2.29
CA GLY A 22 -0.50 5.76 -3.18
C GLY A 22 0.74 5.14 -3.83
N GLY A 23 0.94 3.84 -3.57
CA GLY A 23 2.05 3.02 -4.08
C GLY A 23 1.71 2.25 -5.37
N GLY A 24 0.78 2.75 -6.19
CA GLY A 24 0.54 2.24 -7.55
C GLY A 24 1.61 2.70 -8.54
N ILE A 25 1.49 2.27 -9.82
CA ILE A 25 2.51 2.58 -10.84
C ILE A 25 2.77 4.09 -10.99
N ALA A 26 1.73 4.92 -10.93
CA ALA A 26 1.89 6.38 -11.03
C ALA A 26 2.67 6.94 -9.82
N GLY A 27 2.35 6.49 -8.61
CA GLY A 27 3.06 6.91 -7.41
C GLY A 27 4.51 6.43 -7.38
N ILE A 28 4.75 5.18 -7.76
CA ILE A 28 6.09 4.60 -7.88
C ILE A 28 6.95 5.40 -8.87
N GLN A 29 6.44 5.64 -10.09
CA GLN A 29 7.19 6.40 -11.10
C GLN A 29 7.46 7.84 -10.65
N THR A 30 6.45 8.51 -10.10
CA THR A 30 6.62 9.87 -9.55
C THR A 30 7.69 9.91 -8.45
N ALA A 31 7.69 8.92 -7.55
CA ALA A 31 8.68 8.86 -6.48
C ALA A 31 10.11 8.63 -7.02
N LEU A 32 10.26 7.78 -8.04
CA LEU A 32 11.54 7.57 -8.71
C LEU A 32 12.03 8.86 -9.37
N ASP A 33 11.19 9.54 -10.15
CA ASP A 33 11.56 10.78 -10.83
C ASP A 33 11.99 11.89 -9.85
N ILE A 34 11.31 12.01 -8.71
CA ILE A 34 11.65 12.99 -7.67
C ILE A 34 12.96 12.59 -6.96
N ALA A 35 13.15 11.30 -6.67
CA ALA A 35 14.32 10.80 -5.99
C ALA A 35 15.58 10.89 -6.88
N ASP A 36 15.44 10.62 -8.17
CA ASP A 36 16.51 10.80 -9.18
C ASP A 36 16.90 12.28 -9.34
N ALA A 37 15.95 13.20 -9.17
CA ALA A 37 16.21 14.63 -9.11
C ALA A 37 16.94 15.09 -7.82
N GLY A 38 17.21 14.16 -6.89
CA GLY A 38 18.02 14.39 -5.67
C GLY A 38 17.23 14.74 -4.43
N TYR A 39 15.89 14.60 -4.43
CA TYR A 39 15.03 14.88 -3.27
C TYR A 39 14.63 13.59 -2.54
N GLU A 40 14.40 13.69 -1.24
CA GLU A 40 13.83 12.62 -0.46
C GLU A 40 12.32 12.45 -0.75
N VAL A 41 11.85 11.22 -0.78
CA VAL A 41 10.44 10.89 -1.03
C VAL A 41 9.96 9.82 -0.07
N ASP A 42 8.79 10.06 0.50
CA ASP A 42 8.07 9.04 1.25
C ASP A 42 6.85 8.60 0.43
N ILE A 43 6.70 7.29 0.21
CA ILE A 43 5.49 6.70 -0.39
C ILE A 43 4.63 6.13 0.72
N VAL A 44 3.38 6.58 0.82
CA VAL A 44 2.39 6.02 1.75
C VAL A 44 1.39 5.18 0.98
N GLU A 45 1.34 3.88 1.30
CA GLU A 45 0.46 2.90 0.65
C GLU A 45 -0.42 2.20 1.70
N LYS A 46 -1.75 2.23 1.47
CA LYS A 46 -2.73 1.66 2.39
C LYS A 46 -2.71 0.13 2.47
N THR A 47 -2.30 -0.52 1.38
CA THR A 47 -2.19 -1.98 1.29
C THR A 47 -0.85 -2.47 1.83
N PRO A 48 -0.71 -3.76 2.16
CA PRO A 48 0.54 -4.30 2.68
C PRO A 48 1.73 -4.26 1.71
N SER A 49 1.51 -4.00 0.43
CA SER A 49 2.51 -3.94 -0.62
C SER A 49 2.25 -2.78 -1.57
N ILE A 50 3.29 -2.22 -2.16
CA ILE A 50 3.16 -1.35 -3.34
C ILE A 50 2.79 -2.19 -4.57
N GLY A 51 2.38 -1.54 -5.67
CA GLY A 51 1.98 -2.16 -6.93
C GLY A 51 0.59 -1.74 -7.41
N GLY A 52 -0.31 -1.45 -6.48
CA GLY A 52 -1.66 -0.96 -6.77
C GLY A 52 -2.47 -1.89 -7.68
N ARG A 53 -3.34 -1.31 -8.49
CA ARG A 53 -4.22 -2.07 -9.41
C ARG A 53 -3.45 -2.77 -10.52
N MET A 54 -2.33 -2.21 -10.97
CA MET A 54 -1.55 -2.82 -12.04
C MET A 54 -1.00 -4.20 -11.65
N SER A 55 -0.74 -4.46 -10.36
CA SER A 55 -0.34 -5.79 -9.88
C SER A 55 -1.44 -6.86 -10.02
N GLN A 56 -2.69 -6.45 -10.18
CA GLN A 56 -3.85 -7.33 -10.37
C GLN A 56 -4.16 -7.64 -11.84
N LEU A 57 -3.50 -6.95 -12.78
CA LEU A 57 -3.73 -7.12 -14.22
C LEU A 57 -2.74 -8.13 -14.81
N ASP A 58 -3.21 -8.95 -15.77
CA ASP A 58 -2.33 -9.80 -16.58
C ASP A 58 -1.65 -8.95 -17.66
N LYS A 59 -2.42 -8.14 -18.37
CA LYS A 59 -1.97 -7.32 -19.50
C LYS A 59 -2.33 -5.85 -19.30
N THR A 60 -1.52 -4.96 -19.89
CA THR A 60 -1.82 -3.53 -19.97
C THR A 60 -2.45 -3.19 -21.31
N PHE A 61 -3.50 -2.36 -21.30
CA PHE A 61 -4.09 -1.82 -22.50
C PHE A 61 -3.36 -0.52 -22.91
N PRO A 62 -3.17 -0.20 -24.20
CA PRO A 62 -3.61 -0.95 -25.41
C PRO A 62 -2.57 -1.93 -25.95
N THR A 63 -1.34 -1.93 -25.44
CA THR A 63 -0.20 -2.67 -26.00
C THR A 63 -0.23 -4.17 -25.70
N LEU A 64 -1.06 -4.59 -24.73
CA LEU A 64 -1.14 -5.95 -24.23
C LEU A 64 0.19 -6.50 -23.69
N ASP A 65 1.02 -5.61 -23.17
CA ASP A 65 2.24 -5.98 -22.47
C ASP A 65 1.94 -6.66 -21.13
N CYS A 66 2.86 -7.49 -20.67
CA CYS A 66 2.79 -8.14 -19.38
C CYS A 66 2.88 -7.10 -18.24
N SER A 67 1.82 -6.93 -17.47
CA SER A 67 1.76 -5.96 -16.36
C SER A 67 2.83 -6.20 -15.32
N ALA A 68 3.02 -7.46 -14.89
CA ALA A 68 4.03 -7.81 -13.89
C ALA A 68 5.46 -7.56 -14.40
N CYS A 69 5.70 -7.74 -15.71
CA CYS A 69 7.02 -7.52 -16.32
C CYS A 69 7.42 -6.04 -16.33
N ILE A 70 6.45 -5.14 -16.40
CA ILE A 70 6.69 -3.69 -16.34
C ILE A 70 6.73 -3.21 -14.89
N LEU A 71 5.78 -3.65 -14.08
CA LEU A 71 5.60 -3.16 -12.71
C LEU A 71 6.69 -3.63 -11.76
N THR A 72 7.05 -4.93 -11.80
CA THR A 72 7.97 -5.53 -10.81
C THR A 72 9.34 -4.85 -10.79
N PRO A 73 10.00 -4.56 -11.93
CA PRO A 73 11.25 -3.81 -11.92
C PRO A 73 11.13 -2.45 -11.25
N LYS A 74 10.04 -1.71 -11.51
CA LYS A 74 9.78 -0.39 -10.91
C LYS A 74 9.55 -0.48 -9.40
N MET A 75 8.86 -1.51 -8.92
CA MET A 75 8.70 -1.77 -7.49
C MET A 75 10.04 -2.05 -6.81
N VAL A 76 10.88 -2.87 -7.43
CA VAL A 76 12.22 -3.21 -6.92
C VAL A 76 13.10 -1.95 -6.89
N GLU A 77 13.13 -1.18 -7.99
CA GLU A 77 13.88 0.08 -8.09
C GLU A 77 13.48 1.05 -6.97
N ALA A 78 12.18 1.30 -6.78
CA ALA A 78 11.68 2.16 -5.72
C ALA A 78 12.04 1.66 -4.31
N SER A 79 12.02 0.35 -4.09
CA SER A 79 12.35 -0.22 -2.78
C SER A 79 13.85 -0.21 -2.45
N ALA A 80 14.71 -0.18 -3.48
CA ALA A 80 16.15 -0.16 -3.34
C ALA A 80 16.75 1.25 -3.38
N HIS A 81 15.96 2.26 -3.76
CA HIS A 81 16.44 3.62 -3.92
C HIS A 81 16.69 4.30 -2.57
N GLU A 82 17.90 4.83 -2.36
CA GLU A 82 18.36 5.40 -1.09
C GLU A 82 17.51 6.58 -0.57
N ARG A 83 16.86 7.33 -1.47
CA ARG A 83 16.04 8.50 -1.14
C ARG A 83 14.55 8.21 -1.07
N ILE A 84 14.12 6.95 -1.25
CA ILE A 84 12.71 6.57 -1.16
C ILE A 84 12.47 5.76 0.10
N ASN A 85 11.53 6.23 0.94
CA ASN A 85 11.04 5.49 2.10
C ASN A 85 9.63 4.95 1.80
N LEU A 86 9.42 3.64 2.05
CA LEU A 86 8.13 2.99 1.86
C LEU A 86 7.38 2.86 3.20
N PHE A 87 6.25 3.54 3.30
CA PHE A 87 5.27 3.36 4.37
C PHE A 87 4.11 2.52 3.82
N THR A 88 4.31 1.21 3.75
CA THR A 88 3.25 0.27 3.36
C THR A 88 2.39 -0.10 4.55
N TYR A 89 1.14 -0.49 4.30
CA TYR A 89 0.12 -0.73 5.32
C TYR A 89 -0.10 0.50 6.21
N SER A 90 -0.10 1.68 5.57
CA SER A 90 -0.12 2.99 6.23
C SER A 90 -1.09 3.94 5.55
N GLU A 91 -1.66 4.86 6.29
CA GLU A 91 -2.63 5.83 5.80
C GLU A 91 -2.28 7.24 6.31
N VAL A 92 -2.55 8.25 5.47
CA VAL A 92 -2.47 9.65 5.89
C VAL A 92 -3.72 9.98 6.70
N GLU A 93 -3.55 10.39 7.95
CA GLU A 93 -4.68 10.77 8.82
C GLU A 93 -4.96 12.27 8.80
N LYS A 94 -3.91 13.06 8.82
CA LYS A 94 -4.04 14.51 8.91
C LYS A 94 -2.97 15.21 8.11
N VAL A 95 -3.38 16.27 7.42
CA VAL A 95 -2.49 17.20 6.71
C VAL A 95 -2.76 18.60 7.23
N SER A 96 -1.70 19.34 7.52
CA SER A 96 -1.74 20.73 7.93
C SER A 96 -0.57 21.49 7.29
N GLY A 97 -0.55 22.82 7.41
CA GLY A 97 0.49 23.66 6.80
C GLY A 97 0.07 24.18 5.43
N PHE A 98 1.06 24.50 4.60
CA PHE A 98 0.88 25.10 3.27
C PHE A 98 1.96 24.61 2.31
N VAL A 99 1.84 24.97 1.05
CA VAL A 99 2.82 24.59 0.00
C VAL A 99 4.22 25.03 0.39
N GLY A 100 5.13 24.07 0.46
CA GLY A 100 6.50 24.27 0.93
C GLY A 100 6.73 23.76 2.36
N ASP A 101 5.70 23.70 3.21
CA ASP A 101 5.81 23.32 4.62
C ASP A 101 4.53 22.62 5.11
N PHE A 102 4.29 21.43 4.59
CA PHE A 102 3.21 20.56 5.06
C PHE A 102 3.67 19.72 6.24
N LYS A 103 2.81 19.59 7.24
CA LYS A 103 2.97 18.64 8.34
C LYS A 103 1.90 17.55 8.22
N VAL A 104 2.35 16.31 8.14
CA VAL A 104 1.48 15.16 7.84
C VAL A 104 1.62 14.09 8.92
N ASP A 105 0.49 13.67 9.45
CA ASP A 105 0.39 12.53 10.37
C ASP A 105 0.05 11.27 9.57
N ILE A 106 0.95 10.29 9.65
CA ILE A 106 0.85 9.01 8.94
C ILE A 106 0.61 7.93 9.99
N ARG A 107 -0.52 7.22 9.89
CA ARG A 107 -0.80 6.04 10.68
C ARG A 107 -0.21 4.81 10.02
N LYS A 108 0.75 4.19 10.67
CA LYS A 108 1.31 2.88 10.33
C LYS A 108 0.49 1.81 11.06
N LYS A 109 -0.28 1.03 10.32
CA LYS A 109 -1.09 -0.06 10.88
C LYS A 109 -0.19 -1.21 11.35
N ALA A 110 -0.57 -1.81 12.46
CA ALA A 110 0.16 -2.94 13.01
C ALA A 110 0.05 -4.18 12.10
N ARG A 111 1.16 -4.58 11.49
CA ARG A 111 1.27 -5.82 10.69
C ARG A 111 1.17 -7.08 11.54
N SER A 112 1.46 -6.99 12.83
CA SER A 112 1.69 -8.10 13.75
C SER A 112 2.82 -9.03 13.28
N VAL A 113 3.72 -8.50 12.45
CA VAL A 113 4.94 -9.14 11.95
C VAL A 113 6.08 -8.12 11.94
N ASP A 114 7.18 -8.44 12.59
CA ASP A 114 8.40 -7.62 12.60
C ASP A 114 9.09 -7.70 11.24
N MET A 115 9.08 -6.60 10.51
CA MET A 115 9.64 -6.51 9.17
C MET A 115 11.17 -6.70 9.15
N SER A 116 11.86 -6.35 10.24
CA SER A 116 13.32 -6.47 10.34
C SER A 116 13.79 -7.91 10.52
N LYS A 117 12.93 -8.77 11.09
CA LYS A 117 13.23 -10.20 11.34
C LYS A 117 12.66 -11.12 10.26
N CYS A 118 11.60 -10.71 9.58
CA CYS A 118 10.89 -11.56 8.64
C CYS A 118 11.72 -11.82 7.39
N THR A 119 11.91 -13.10 7.05
CA THR A 119 12.65 -13.53 5.84
C THR A 119 11.76 -13.76 4.62
N GLY A 120 10.43 -13.53 4.73
CA GLY A 120 9.49 -13.74 3.63
C GLY A 120 9.28 -15.22 3.23
N CYS A 121 9.63 -16.18 4.06
CA CYS A 121 9.59 -17.62 3.71
C CYS A 121 8.20 -18.22 3.50
N GLY A 122 7.11 -17.54 3.89
CA GLY A 122 5.73 -17.96 3.67
C GLY A 122 5.20 -19.13 4.53
N VAL A 123 6.01 -19.75 5.37
CA VAL A 123 5.61 -20.92 6.20
C VAL A 123 4.43 -20.61 7.10
N CYS A 124 4.38 -19.40 7.68
CA CYS A 124 3.29 -18.95 8.55
C CYS A 124 1.94 -18.93 7.82
N SER A 125 1.91 -18.47 6.56
CA SER A 125 0.72 -18.46 5.72
C SER A 125 0.27 -19.86 5.35
N GLN A 126 1.20 -20.74 4.96
CA GLN A 126 0.91 -22.13 4.60
C GLN A 126 0.31 -22.92 5.77
N LYS A 127 0.79 -22.70 6.99
CA LYS A 127 0.37 -23.40 8.21
C LYS A 127 -0.83 -22.76 8.92
N CYS A 128 -1.28 -21.57 8.47
CA CYS A 128 -2.44 -20.91 9.07
C CYS A 128 -3.70 -21.75 8.88
N PRO A 129 -4.48 -22.02 9.95
CA PRO A 129 -5.73 -22.78 9.85
C PRO A 129 -6.89 -21.96 9.27
N SER A 130 -6.84 -20.63 9.40
CA SER A 130 -7.85 -19.71 8.83
C SER A 130 -7.52 -19.43 7.36
N LYS A 131 -8.11 -20.18 6.42
CA LYS A 131 -7.83 -20.13 4.98
C LYS A 131 -9.04 -19.77 4.12
N LYS A 132 -10.13 -19.34 4.73
CA LYS A 132 -11.40 -19.09 4.04
C LYS A 132 -11.71 -17.59 3.88
N THR A 133 -10.77 -16.72 4.16
CA THR A 133 -10.94 -15.28 3.96
C THR A 133 -10.92 -14.97 2.47
N PRO A 134 -11.92 -14.27 1.91
CA PRO A 134 -11.87 -13.84 0.52
C PRO A 134 -10.60 -13.03 0.24
N SER A 135 -9.96 -13.29 -0.88
CA SER A 135 -8.75 -12.56 -1.28
C SER A 135 -9.12 -11.24 -1.93
N GLU A 136 -8.74 -10.14 -1.33
CA GLU A 136 -8.94 -8.79 -1.88
C GLU A 136 -8.14 -8.61 -3.18
N PHE A 137 -6.97 -9.22 -3.25
CA PHE A 137 -6.13 -9.18 -4.45
C PHE A 137 -6.83 -9.83 -5.65
N ASN A 138 -7.50 -10.97 -5.43
CA ASN A 138 -8.26 -11.68 -6.45
C ASN A 138 -9.72 -11.23 -6.53
N ARG A 139 -10.07 -10.09 -5.97
CA ARG A 139 -11.45 -9.54 -5.99
C ARG A 139 -12.50 -10.50 -5.44
N GLY A 140 -12.13 -11.36 -4.47
CA GLY A 140 -13.01 -12.34 -3.87
C GLY A 140 -13.18 -13.64 -4.64
N LEU A 141 -12.59 -13.77 -5.84
CA LEU A 141 -12.65 -15.02 -6.64
C LEU A 141 -11.83 -16.18 -6.04
N GLY A 142 -10.93 -15.87 -5.11
CA GLY A 142 -10.15 -16.86 -4.38
C GLY A 142 -10.17 -16.59 -2.88
N THR A 143 -9.54 -17.47 -2.12
CA THR A 143 -9.39 -17.29 -0.67
C THR A 143 -7.92 -17.18 -0.25
N ARG A 144 -7.69 -16.53 0.86
CA ARG A 144 -6.39 -16.39 1.51
C ARG A 144 -6.44 -16.80 2.98
N SER A 145 -5.27 -17.00 3.55
CA SER A 145 -5.15 -17.18 5.00
C SER A 145 -5.21 -15.85 5.76
N ALA A 146 -5.49 -15.90 7.07
CA ALA A 146 -5.52 -14.71 7.91
C ALA A 146 -4.13 -14.05 8.07
N ILE A 147 -3.03 -14.82 7.94
CA ILE A 147 -1.69 -14.26 7.76
C ILE A 147 -1.27 -14.46 6.32
N TYR A 148 -0.97 -13.39 5.61
CA TYR A 148 -0.78 -13.45 4.15
C TYR A 148 0.14 -12.39 3.61
N THR A 149 0.73 -12.67 2.46
CA THR A 149 1.34 -11.69 1.55
C THR A 149 0.39 -11.53 0.38
N PRO A 150 0.07 -10.31 -0.09
CA PRO A 150 -1.00 -10.10 -1.08
C PRO A 150 -0.81 -10.85 -2.39
N PHE A 151 0.42 -10.89 -2.90
CA PHE A 151 0.82 -11.59 -4.13
C PHE A 151 2.31 -11.95 -4.09
N ALA A 152 2.76 -12.78 -5.04
CA ALA A 152 4.12 -13.36 -4.99
C ALA A 152 5.25 -12.31 -5.10
N GLN A 153 5.05 -11.24 -5.90
CA GLN A 153 6.02 -10.17 -6.10
C GLN A 153 5.84 -8.99 -5.14
N ALA A 154 5.11 -9.18 -4.05
CA ALA A 154 4.83 -8.11 -3.09
C ALA A 154 6.10 -7.47 -2.53
N ILE A 155 6.10 -6.15 -2.44
CA ILE A 155 7.17 -5.35 -1.84
C ILE A 155 6.58 -4.43 -0.77
N PRO A 156 6.99 -4.59 0.49
CA PRO A 156 7.92 -5.61 1.01
C PRO A 156 7.29 -7.02 0.99
N ASN A 157 8.13 -8.05 0.82
CA ASN A 157 7.70 -9.45 0.91
C ASN A 157 7.59 -9.90 2.37
N VAL A 158 6.76 -9.19 3.12
CA VAL A 158 6.49 -9.44 4.54
C VAL A 158 4.99 -9.62 4.72
N PRO A 159 4.53 -10.73 5.30
CA PRO A 159 3.11 -10.95 5.52
C PRO A 159 2.51 -9.95 6.52
N VAL A 160 1.20 -9.85 6.51
CA VAL A 160 0.39 -9.13 7.48
C VAL A 160 -0.60 -10.09 8.11
N ILE A 161 -0.96 -9.87 9.37
CA ILE A 161 -2.04 -10.61 10.02
C ILE A 161 -3.32 -9.77 9.96
N ASP A 162 -4.31 -10.30 9.25
CA ASP A 162 -5.67 -9.80 9.27
C ASP A 162 -6.32 -10.14 10.61
N ARG A 163 -6.44 -9.12 11.47
CA ARG A 163 -6.93 -9.28 12.84
C ARG A 163 -8.40 -9.71 12.90
N GLU A 164 -9.20 -9.33 11.91
CA GLU A 164 -10.63 -9.66 11.85
C GLU A 164 -10.85 -11.14 11.57
N HIS A 165 -9.95 -11.79 10.80
CA HIS A 165 -10.08 -13.19 10.43
C HIS A 165 -9.09 -14.11 11.16
N CYS A 166 -8.25 -13.56 12.04
CA CYS A 166 -7.26 -14.31 12.78
C CYS A 166 -7.84 -14.94 14.06
N ILE A 167 -7.84 -16.26 14.15
CA ILE A 167 -8.33 -17.00 15.34
C ILE A 167 -7.63 -16.56 16.62
N LYS A 168 -6.34 -16.19 16.58
CA LYS A 168 -5.61 -15.69 17.74
C LYS A 168 -6.20 -14.38 18.27
N PHE A 169 -6.49 -13.44 17.37
CA PHE A 169 -7.08 -12.14 17.76
C PHE A 169 -8.54 -12.29 18.19
N GLN A 170 -9.28 -13.20 17.56
CA GLN A 170 -10.70 -13.43 17.91
C GLN A 170 -10.91 -14.21 19.20
N THR A 171 -10.12 -15.26 19.44
CA THR A 171 -10.39 -16.22 20.53
C THR A 171 -9.26 -16.39 21.54
N GLY A 172 -8.08 -15.83 21.27
CA GLY A 172 -6.88 -16.01 22.09
C GLY A 172 -6.19 -17.38 21.96
N LYS A 173 -6.82 -18.38 21.34
CA LYS A 173 -6.42 -19.80 21.43
C LYS A 173 -5.46 -20.29 20.36
N CYS A 174 -5.21 -19.52 19.30
CA CYS A 174 -4.26 -19.89 18.24
C CYS A 174 -2.90 -19.21 18.48
N GLY A 175 -1.89 -19.60 17.77
CA GLY A 175 -0.52 -19.06 17.83
C GLY A 175 0.42 -19.87 16.93
N LEU A 176 -0.18 -20.59 15.94
CA LEU A 176 0.59 -21.52 15.11
C LEU A 176 1.65 -20.80 14.27
N CYS A 177 1.31 -19.65 13.68
CA CYS A 177 2.26 -18.86 12.88
C CYS A 177 3.49 -18.42 13.70
N SER A 178 3.32 -18.07 14.99
CA SER A 178 4.45 -17.76 15.89
C SER A 178 5.30 -18.98 16.18
N LYS A 179 4.67 -20.16 16.38
CA LYS A 179 5.39 -21.40 16.68
C LYS A 179 6.23 -21.92 15.53
N VAL A 180 5.78 -21.69 14.28
CA VAL A 180 6.49 -22.17 13.09
C VAL A 180 7.45 -21.13 12.50
N CYS A 181 7.49 -19.92 13.03
CA CYS A 181 8.36 -18.86 12.56
C CYS A 181 9.77 -19.03 13.13
N ALA A 182 10.68 -19.57 12.34
CA ALA A 182 12.09 -19.74 12.76
C ALA A 182 12.80 -18.41 13.08
N ALA A 183 12.39 -17.31 12.41
CA ALA A 183 12.94 -15.99 12.64
C ALA A 183 12.34 -15.25 13.85
N GLY A 184 11.30 -15.80 14.48
CA GLY A 184 10.62 -15.15 15.62
C GLY A 184 9.99 -13.80 15.27
N ALA A 185 9.55 -13.61 14.01
CA ALA A 185 9.08 -12.33 13.52
C ALA A 185 7.62 -12.00 13.87
N ILE A 186 6.86 -12.95 14.44
CA ILE A 186 5.44 -12.74 14.75
C ILE A 186 5.30 -12.03 16.10
N ASP A 187 4.65 -10.88 16.09
CA ASP A 187 4.39 -10.07 17.28
C ASP A 187 2.93 -9.63 17.31
N TYR A 188 2.14 -10.27 18.16
CA TYR A 188 0.72 -9.96 18.33
C TYR A 188 0.46 -8.71 19.19
N THR A 189 1.49 -8.15 19.82
CA THR A 189 1.40 -6.97 20.69
C THR A 189 1.59 -5.66 19.94
N GLN A 190 1.96 -5.71 18.64
CA GLN A 190 2.09 -4.52 17.83
C GLN A 190 0.78 -3.72 17.81
N GLU A 191 0.90 -2.42 17.95
CA GLU A 191 -0.18 -1.45 17.84
C GLU A 191 0.09 -0.50 16.69
N ASP A 192 -0.94 0.23 16.27
CA ASP A 192 -0.82 1.27 15.26
C ASP A 192 0.07 2.41 15.79
N GLU A 193 0.92 2.94 14.94
CA GLU A 193 1.86 4.02 15.26
C GLU A 193 1.54 5.25 14.41
N ILE A 194 1.48 6.43 15.03
CA ILE A 194 1.38 7.71 14.31
C ILE A 194 2.78 8.31 14.16
N VAL A 195 3.19 8.51 12.94
CA VAL A 195 4.44 9.16 12.57
C VAL A 195 4.14 10.52 11.94
N THR A 196 4.60 11.59 12.55
CA THR A 196 4.47 12.93 12.00
C THR A 196 5.73 13.30 11.22
N ARG A 197 5.57 13.76 9.96
CA ARG A 197 6.67 14.22 9.09
C ARG A 197 6.33 15.51 8.37
N GLU A 198 7.39 16.22 7.96
CA GLU A 198 7.28 17.49 7.21
C GLU A 198 7.65 17.27 5.75
N TYR A 199 6.88 17.91 4.85
CA TYR A 199 7.00 17.79 3.40
C TYR A 199 6.85 19.14 2.70
N GLY A 200 7.65 19.37 1.66
CA GLY A 200 7.48 20.56 0.81
C GLY A 200 6.39 20.42 -0.23
N ALA A 201 6.11 19.18 -0.66
CA ALA A 201 5.08 18.87 -1.66
C ALA A 201 4.38 17.56 -1.34
N ILE A 202 3.12 17.46 -1.77
CA ILE A 202 2.31 16.24 -1.68
C ILE A 202 1.78 15.91 -3.07
N VAL A 203 2.03 14.69 -3.53
CA VAL A 203 1.49 14.14 -4.77
C VAL A 203 0.44 13.09 -4.43
N VAL A 204 -0.76 13.24 -4.99
CA VAL A 204 -1.87 12.31 -4.78
C VAL A 204 -1.96 11.36 -5.98
N ALA A 205 -1.64 10.08 -5.76
CA ALA A 205 -1.62 9.03 -6.77
C ALA A 205 -2.45 7.81 -6.31
N THR A 206 -3.63 8.06 -5.74
CA THR A 206 -4.49 7.05 -5.08
C THR A 206 -5.18 6.09 -6.04
N GLY A 207 -5.01 6.28 -7.35
CA GLY A 207 -5.57 5.42 -8.38
C GLY A 207 -7.08 5.63 -8.55
N PHE A 208 -7.77 4.55 -8.92
CA PHE A 208 -9.21 4.55 -9.17
C PHE A 208 -9.91 3.45 -8.38
N ASP A 209 -11.18 3.64 -8.10
CA ASP A 209 -12.07 2.62 -7.57
C ASP A 209 -12.91 2.00 -8.69
N MET A 210 -13.21 0.71 -8.56
CA MET A 210 -14.11 0.01 -9.45
C MET A 210 -15.52 0.58 -9.32
N ILE A 211 -16.18 0.84 -10.45
CA ILE A 211 -17.57 1.25 -10.47
C ILE A 211 -18.42 0.11 -9.91
N LYS A 212 -19.40 0.46 -9.07
CA LYS A 212 -20.39 -0.51 -8.58
C LYS A 212 -21.34 -0.89 -9.71
N LEU A 213 -21.27 -2.14 -10.14
CA LEU A 213 -22.02 -2.64 -11.28
C LEU A 213 -23.52 -2.85 -11.00
N ASP A 214 -23.93 -2.90 -9.72
CA ASP A 214 -25.33 -2.90 -9.28
C ASP A 214 -26.16 -1.75 -9.85
N LYS A 215 -25.50 -0.65 -10.27
CA LYS A 215 -26.11 0.53 -10.90
C LYS A 215 -26.34 0.38 -12.41
N PHE A 216 -25.83 -0.68 -13.02
CA PHE A 216 -25.84 -0.91 -14.46
C PHE A 216 -26.58 -2.19 -14.77
N GLY A 217 -27.91 -2.19 -14.64
CA GLY A 217 -28.77 -3.35 -14.82
C GLY A 217 -28.69 -3.99 -16.21
N GLU A 218 -28.29 -3.21 -17.22
CA GLU A 218 -28.09 -3.69 -18.62
C GLU A 218 -27.00 -4.75 -18.75
N TYR A 219 -26.05 -4.83 -17.82
CA TYR A 219 -24.99 -5.84 -17.83
C TYR A 219 -25.37 -7.12 -17.07
N SER A 220 -26.50 -7.13 -16.37
CA SER A 220 -26.99 -8.29 -15.62
C SER A 220 -26.00 -8.89 -14.62
N TYR A 221 -25.12 -8.06 -14.05
CA TYR A 221 -24.02 -8.49 -13.16
C TYR A 221 -24.53 -9.28 -11.93
N ASP A 222 -25.62 -8.82 -11.29
CA ASP A 222 -26.16 -9.46 -10.10
C ASP A 222 -27.12 -10.61 -10.39
N THR A 223 -27.51 -10.81 -11.66
CA THR A 223 -28.52 -11.80 -12.07
C THR A 223 -27.95 -12.94 -12.88
N CYS A 224 -26.81 -12.74 -13.54
CA CYS A 224 -26.15 -13.75 -14.34
C CYS A 224 -24.80 -14.10 -13.70
N PRO A 225 -24.60 -15.37 -13.24
CA PRO A 225 -23.36 -15.79 -12.58
C PRO A 225 -22.12 -15.79 -13.48
N ASP A 226 -22.32 -15.75 -14.80
CA ASP A 226 -21.24 -15.76 -15.79
C ASP A 226 -20.71 -14.34 -16.09
N VAL A 227 -21.38 -13.29 -15.57
CA VAL A 227 -20.93 -11.91 -15.72
C VAL A 227 -20.01 -11.53 -14.56
N ILE A 228 -18.75 -11.32 -14.86
CA ILE A 228 -17.70 -10.94 -13.89
C ILE A 228 -17.06 -9.60 -14.26
N THR A 229 -16.41 -8.97 -13.29
CA THR A 229 -15.58 -7.78 -13.56
C THR A 229 -14.26 -8.17 -14.23
N SER A 230 -13.74 -7.29 -15.05
CA SER A 230 -12.42 -7.43 -15.69
C SER A 230 -11.26 -7.26 -14.69
#